data_bc59751895b0cdb7dbbebef836a42250
#
_entry.id   bc59751895b0cdb7dbbebef836a42250
#
_cell.length_a   1.000
_cell.length_b   1.000
_cell.length_c   1.000
_cell.angle_alpha   90.00
_cell.angle_beta   90.00
_cell.angle_gamma   90.00
#
_symmetry.space_group_name_H-M   'P 1'
#
loop_
_entity.id
_entity.type
_entity.pdbx_description
1 polymer ?
#
loop_
_entity_poly.entity_id
_entity_poly.type
_entity_poly.pdbx_seq_one_letter_code
_entity_poly.pdbx_strand_id
1 'polypeptide(L)'
;MNATTTPATATATTASPEELIAGSRERIDAIDDRIIGLIQERMAVSAVIQQTRIASGGRRVHLSREMEVLAHWKDALGRPGTALAMTLLELCRGRV
;
A
#
# COMPACT_ATOMS: atom_id res chain seq x y z
N MET A 1 -21.86 30.93 -1.24
CA MET A 1 -21.52 30.59 -1.19
C MET A 1 -20.86 30.18 -1.18
N ASN A 2 -20.37 30.16 -1.34
CA ASN A 2 -19.65 29.87 -1.28
C ASN A 2 -18.95 29.52 -1.03
N ALA A 3 -19.07 29.65 -0.89
CA ALA A 3 -18.31 29.50 -0.58
C ALA A 3 -17.73 28.60 -0.42
N THR A 4 -17.86 28.13 -0.36
CA THR A 4 -17.50 27.17 -0.20
C THR A 4 -16.51 26.61 -0.84
N THR A 5 -16.37 26.52 -1.46
CA THR A 5 -15.52 26.03 -2.21
C THR A 5 -14.36 26.67 -2.39
N THR A 6 -14.47 27.65 -2.52
CA THR A 6 -13.45 28.37 -2.70
C THR A 6 -12.72 28.70 -1.55
N PRO A 7 -13.22 28.50 -0.46
CA PRO A 7 -12.55 28.76 0.77
C PRO A 7 -11.19 28.14 0.78
N ALA A 8 -11.06 27.06 0.18
CA ALA A 8 -9.79 26.43 0.13
C ALA A 8 -8.78 27.32 -0.53
N THR A 9 -9.20 28.06 -1.50
CA THR A 9 -8.31 28.93 -2.19
C THR A 9 -7.85 30.07 -1.31
N ALA A 10 -8.77 30.64 -0.60
CA ALA A 10 -8.43 31.73 0.28
C ALA A 10 -7.48 31.27 1.36
N THR A 11 -7.72 30.09 1.87
CA THR A 11 -6.87 29.56 2.90
C THR A 11 -5.47 29.36 2.39
N ALA A 12 -5.36 28.88 1.19
CA ALA A 12 -4.05 28.62 0.62
C ALA A 12 -3.22 29.89 0.51
N THR A 13 -3.86 31.04 0.31
CA THR A 13 -3.10 32.25 0.16
C THR A 13 -2.50 32.75 1.46
N THR A 14 -2.96 32.24 2.60
CA THR A 14 -2.45 32.70 3.88
C THR A 14 -1.44 31.73 4.48
N ALA A 15 -1.33 30.56 3.93
CA ALA A 15 -0.40 29.59 4.46
C ALA A 15 1.00 29.80 3.90
N SER A 16 2.00 29.73 4.73
CA SER A 16 3.37 29.82 4.29
C SER A 16 3.80 28.48 3.66
N PRO A 17 4.86 28.49 2.86
CA PRO A 17 5.38 27.23 2.32
C PRO A 17 5.71 26.22 3.41
N GLU A 18 6.26 26.68 4.53
CA GLU A 18 6.59 25.78 5.65
C GLU A 18 5.36 25.15 6.23
N GLU A 19 4.27 25.91 6.36
CA GLU A 19 3.03 25.39 6.90
C GLU A 19 2.41 24.37 5.95
N LEU A 20 2.47 24.65 4.64
CA LEU A 20 1.95 23.72 3.66
C LEU A 20 2.74 22.40 3.67
N ILE A 21 4.05 22.52 3.77
CA ILE A 21 4.90 21.34 3.81
C ILE A 21 4.62 20.53 5.07
N ALA A 22 4.52 21.20 6.21
CA ALA A 22 4.26 20.49 7.46
C ALA A 22 2.91 19.78 7.42
N GLY A 23 1.88 20.44 6.93
CA GLY A 23 0.56 19.82 6.80
C GLY A 23 0.56 18.66 5.83
N SER A 24 1.30 18.79 4.73
CA SER A 24 1.40 17.71 3.76
C SER A 24 2.15 16.52 4.34
N ARG A 25 3.18 16.76 5.14
CA ARG A 25 3.90 15.67 5.80
C ARG A 25 3.02 14.92 6.78
N GLU A 26 2.16 15.65 7.51
CA GLU A 26 1.21 14.99 8.39
C GLU A 26 0.27 14.08 7.62
N ARG A 27 -0.15 14.55 6.44
CA ARG A 27 -1.02 13.72 5.60
C ARG A 27 -0.28 12.48 5.09
N ILE A 28 0.99 12.63 4.74
CA ILE A 28 1.79 11.48 4.30
C ILE A 28 1.91 10.48 5.44
N ASP A 29 2.16 10.97 6.66
CA ASP A 29 2.29 10.07 7.80
C ASP A 29 1.01 9.28 8.03
N ALA A 30 -0.15 9.95 7.89
CA ALA A 30 -1.44 9.27 8.05
C ALA A 30 -1.65 8.24 6.94
N ILE A 31 -1.24 8.57 5.71
CA ILE A 31 -1.35 7.63 4.60
C ILE A 31 -0.43 6.44 4.83
N ASP A 32 0.78 6.69 5.32
CA ASP A 32 1.70 5.59 5.62
C ASP A 32 1.11 4.64 6.64
N ASP A 33 0.46 5.18 7.69
CA ASP A 33 -0.18 4.32 8.68
C ASP A 33 -1.24 3.43 8.04
N ARG A 34 -1.99 3.98 7.08
CA ARG A 34 -3.00 3.19 6.36
C ARG A 34 -2.35 2.14 5.48
N ILE A 35 -1.26 2.50 4.81
CA ILE A 35 -0.54 1.54 3.98
C ILE A 35 -0.01 0.39 4.84
N ILE A 36 0.59 0.73 5.98
CA ILE A 36 1.12 -0.29 6.88
C ILE A 36 -0.01 -1.21 7.35
N GLY A 37 -1.16 -0.63 7.72
CA GLY A 37 -2.30 -1.43 8.14
C GLY A 37 -2.80 -2.35 7.05
N LEU A 38 -2.82 -1.87 5.80
CA LEU A 38 -3.25 -2.69 4.67
C LEU A 38 -2.24 -3.80 4.37
N ILE A 39 -0.97 -3.52 4.53
CA ILE A 39 0.05 -4.55 4.36
C ILE A 39 -0.13 -5.65 5.42
N GLN A 40 -0.39 -5.25 6.67
CA GLN A 40 -0.63 -6.22 7.74
C GLN A 40 -1.87 -7.06 7.46
N GLU A 41 -2.91 -6.43 6.94
CA GLU A 41 -4.13 -7.14 6.57
C GLU A 41 -3.85 -8.14 5.44
N ARG A 42 -3.07 -7.72 4.45
CA ARG A 42 -2.70 -8.59 3.34
C ARG A 42 -1.91 -9.80 3.85
N MET A 43 -1.01 -9.57 4.79
CA MET A 43 -0.24 -10.67 5.39
C MET A 43 -1.15 -11.67 6.09
N ALA A 44 -2.15 -11.16 6.81
CA ALA A 44 -3.08 -12.02 7.53
C ALA A 44 -3.93 -12.86 6.57
N VAL A 45 -4.42 -12.23 5.50
CA VAL A 45 -5.21 -12.94 4.49
C VAL A 45 -4.35 -13.98 3.78
N SER A 46 -3.11 -13.62 3.48
CA SER A 46 -2.18 -14.54 2.83
C SER A 46 -1.90 -15.75 3.72
N ALA A 47 -1.80 -15.53 5.02
CA ALA A 47 -1.56 -16.63 5.96
C ALA A 47 -2.71 -17.64 5.92
N VAL A 48 -3.94 -17.17 5.79
CA VAL A 48 -5.09 -18.07 5.69
C VAL A 48 -4.98 -18.92 4.42
N ILE A 49 -4.60 -18.30 3.30
CA ILE A 49 -4.44 -19.02 2.04
C ILE A 49 -3.36 -20.09 2.17
N GLN A 50 -2.24 -19.74 2.77
CA GLN A 50 -1.13 -20.67 2.94
C GLN A 50 -1.51 -21.85 3.81
N GLN A 51 -2.18 -21.58 4.93
CA GLN A 51 -2.61 -22.64 5.83
C GLN A 51 -3.59 -23.57 5.15
N THR A 52 -4.50 -23.02 4.36
CA THR A 52 -5.48 -23.81 3.64
C THR A 52 -4.79 -24.71 2.60
N ARG A 53 -3.82 -24.17 1.88
CA ARG A 53 -3.08 -24.97 0.89
C ARG A 53 -2.31 -26.10 1.56
N ILE A 54 -1.58 -25.78 2.62
CA ILE A 54 -0.77 -26.77 3.30
C ILE A 54 -1.66 -27.88 3.87
N ALA A 55 -2.79 -27.49 4.46
CA ALA A 55 -3.72 -28.46 5.04
C ALA A 55 -4.29 -29.39 3.98
N SER A 56 -4.40 -28.93 2.73
CA SER A 56 -4.93 -29.76 1.64
C SER A 56 -3.82 -30.38 0.80
N GLY A 57 -2.57 -30.34 1.27
CA GLY A 57 -1.46 -31.00 0.58
C GLY A 57 -0.74 -30.14 -0.45
N GLY A 58 -1.08 -28.85 -0.52
CA GLY A 58 -0.47 -27.95 -1.50
C GLY A 58 0.80 -27.30 -0.98
N ARG A 59 1.35 -26.44 -1.81
CA ARG A 59 2.58 -25.75 -1.48
C ARG A 59 2.32 -24.35 -0.96
N ARG A 60 3.26 -23.83 -0.18
CA ARG A 60 3.18 -22.48 0.34
C ARG A 60 3.29 -21.43 -0.76
N VAL A 61 4.12 -21.68 -1.77
CA VAL A 61 4.35 -20.73 -2.85
C VAL A 61 3.64 -21.18 -4.11
N HIS A 62 2.99 -20.24 -4.78
CA HIS A 62 2.29 -20.48 -6.04
C HIS A 62 2.86 -19.53 -7.08
N LEU A 63 3.82 -20.01 -7.87
CA LEU A 63 4.61 -19.15 -8.75
C LEU A 63 3.80 -18.39 -9.79
N SER A 64 2.83 -19.04 -10.42
CA SER A 64 2.06 -18.33 -11.45
C SER A 64 1.25 -17.18 -10.84
N ARG A 65 0.75 -17.36 -9.63
CA ARG A 65 0.05 -16.27 -8.95
C ARG A 65 1.00 -15.14 -8.61
N GLU A 66 2.22 -15.46 -8.17
CA GLU A 66 3.20 -14.43 -7.85
C GLU A 66 3.56 -13.61 -9.08
N MET A 67 3.65 -14.25 -10.24
CA MET A 67 3.92 -13.55 -11.49
C MET A 67 2.79 -12.58 -11.82
N GLU A 68 1.55 -12.97 -11.57
CA GLU A 68 0.40 -12.08 -11.77
C GLU A 68 0.48 -10.86 -10.88
N VAL A 69 0.86 -11.06 -9.62
CA VAL A 69 0.99 -9.96 -8.67
C VAL A 69 2.06 -8.99 -9.13
N LEU A 70 3.21 -9.50 -9.54
CA LEU A 70 4.30 -8.65 -10.01
C LEU A 70 3.88 -7.83 -11.21
N ALA A 71 3.18 -8.44 -12.16
CA ALA A 71 2.70 -7.74 -13.35
C ALA A 71 1.70 -6.65 -12.97
N HIS A 72 0.81 -6.93 -12.05
CA HIS A 72 -0.19 -5.98 -11.61
C HIS A 72 0.46 -4.72 -11.03
N TRP A 73 1.45 -4.93 -10.16
CA TRP A 73 2.14 -3.81 -9.52
C TRP A 73 3.00 -3.04 -10.50
N LYS A 74 3.61 -3.76 -11.45
CA LYS A 74 4.41 -3.10 -12.49
C LYS A 74 3.52 -2.23 -13.36
N ASP A 75 2.35 -2.74 -13.74
CA ASP A 75 1.42 -1.97 -14.57
C ASP A 75 0.97 -0.70 -13.86
N ALA A 76 0.77 -0.77 -12.56
CA ALA A 76 0.29 0.37 -11.80
C ALA A 76 1.38 1.40 -11.47
N LEU A 77 2.57 0.93 -11.14
CA LEU A 77 3.61 1.81 -10.60
C LEU A 77 4.93 1.76 -11.36
N GLY A 78 5.02 0.97 -12.41
CA GLY A 78 6.27 0.83 -13.16
C GLY A 78 7.26 -0.07 -12.43
N ARG A 79 8.53 0.07 -12.78
CA ARG A 79 9.57 -0.78 -12.21
C ARG A 79 9.62 -0.76 -10.68
N PRO A 80 9.49 0.42 -10.03
CA PRO A 80 9.46 0.41 -8.58
C PRO A 80 8.33 -0.42 -8.01
N GLY A 81 7.21 -0.53 -8.75
CA GLY A 81 6.10 -1.37 -8.33
C GLY A 81 6.48 -2.84 -8.25
N THR A 82 7.29 -3.30 -9.18
CA THR A 82 7.78 -4.67 -9.14
C THR A 82 8.60 -4.92 -7.87
N ALA A 83 9.49 -3.98 -7.53
CA ALA A 83 10.32 -4.12 -6.35
C ALA A 83 9.46 -4.15 -5.08
N LEU A 84 8.46 -3.26 -5.01
CA LEU A 84 7.54 -3.25 -3.89
C LEU A 84 6.79 -4.57 -3.77
N ALA A 85 6.30 -5.07 -4.90
CA ALA A 85 5.55 -6.33 -4.90
C ALA A 85 6.42 -7.49 -4.44
N MET A 86 7.68 -7.52 -4.83
CA MET A 86 8.58 -8.57 -4.37
C MET A 86 8.73 -8.56 -2.87
N THR A 87 8.86 -7.37 -2.29
CA THR A 87 8.95 -7.24 -0.83
C THR A 87 7.66 -7.69 -0.16
N LEU A 88 6.50 -7.30 -0.73
CA LEU A 88 5.21 -7.72 -0.19
C LEU A 88 5.03 -9.21 -0.24
N LEU A 89 5.42 -9.83 -1.36
CA LEU A 89 5.33 -11.27 -1.49
C LEU A 89 6.19 -11.98 -0.44
N GLU A 90 7.37 -11.43 -0.20
CA GLU A 90 8.26 -11.97 0.81
C GLU A 90 7.64 -11.89 2.20
N LEU A 91 7.08 -10.72 2.54
CA LEU A 91 6.42 -10.54 3.82
C LEU A 91 5.23 -11.49 3.99
N CYS A 92 4.50 -11.71 2.90
CA CYS A 92 3.29 -12.52 2.95
C CYS A 92 3.53 -14.01 2.89
N ARG A 93 4.75 -14.45 2.56
CA ARG A 93 5.05 -15.88 2.57
C ARG A 93 5.13 -16.46 3.97
N GLY A 94 5.13 -15.59 4.95
CA GLY A 94 5.22 -16.04 6.32
C GLY A 94 6.57 -16.66 6.57
N ARG A 95 7.62 -15.96 6.13
CA ARG A 95 8.86 -16.49 6.27
C ARG A 95 9.20 -16.95 7.57
N VAL A 96 10.04 -17.72 7.65
CA VAL A 96 10.32 -18.27 8.90
C VAL A 96 11.60 -18.35 9.17
#